data_9b1fb36bf93533de705d828482992f0c
#
_entry.id   9b1fb36bf93533de705d828482992f0c
#
_cell.length_a   1.000
_cell.length_b   1.000
_cell.length_c   1.000
_cell.angle_alpha   90.00
_cell.angle_beta   90.00
_cell.angle_gamma   90.00
#
_symmetry.space_group_name_H-M   'P 1'
#
loop_
_entity.id
_entity.type
_entity.pdbx_description
1 polymer ?
#
loop_
_entity_poly.entity_id
_entity_poly.type
_entity_poly.pdbx_seq_one_letter_code
_entity_poly.pdbx_strand_id
1 'polypeptide(L)'
;MRIGFKLVLVAVMTMLILIPLAMVNGLIGERQRYRDAAVADIGRMYASPQTVFGPVLTVPYTESVDLQETGGDGVVRTVRKRQASAWTFFPTRLDASGTVATATRRRGLYRVPVYEWAGTVKADFDVQIPGDVAGADRVIGTPVLGYGVTDVRGLHGAPKLQIDGREVALLEGAGTQDDAGMHAALPVPAPGAHFALISQLQLKLAGTQSIAFVPLGKQNHIALGSKWPHPSFQGLSPWQSEISDTGFAAQWQVASIATDAQRQYLARLPQNTTTGSGPSAARDVTLPTLGVVLDDPIDAYTLADRATKYGVLFVAITFVGFFMFEVIRQLPIHPIQYGLVGLALVIFFLLLVSLSEHVPFPVAYAAASGGCIGLIGFYLSAVLRSALRGAAFGATLGLLYAALYGLLISEDNALVLGSLLLFAILAAVMIATRRLDWYRLGSQVASTRTA
;
A
#
# COMPACT_ATOMS: atom_id res chain seq x y z
N MET A 1 -53.38 3.84 3.69
CA MET A 1 -52.32 2.97 4.29
C MET A 1 -51.81 3.63 5.57
N ARG A 2 -51.69 2.90 6.67
CA ARG A 2 -51.22 3.48 7.97
C ARG A 2 -49.76 3.93 7.79
N ILE A 3 -49.41 5.13 8.27
CA ILE A 3 -48.04 5.68 8.19
C ILE A 3 -47.01 4.69 8.73
N GLY A 4 -47.33 3.99 9.84
CA GLY A 4 -46.47 2.94 10.38
C GLY A 4 -46.21 1.81 9.38
N PHE A 5 -47.19 1.38 8.59
CA PHE A 5 -47.00 0.35 7.56
C PHE A 5 -46.10 0.88 6.42
N LYS A 6 -46.21 2.15 6.03
CA LYS A 6 -45.36 2.78 5.02
C LYS A 6 -43.91 2.88 5.52
N LEU A 7 -43.67 3.26 6.77
CA LEU A 7 -42.34 3.30 7.37
C LEU A 7 -41.67 1.91 7.37
N VAL A 8 -42.42 0.88 7.77
CA VAL A 8 -41.92 -0.51 7.69
C VAL A 8 -41.61 -0.89 6.26
N LEU A 9 -42.45 -0.54 5.32
CA LEU A 9 -42.27 -0.83 3.90
C LEU A 9 -40.99 -0.13 3.35
N VAL A 10 -40.78 1.15 3.66
CA VAL A 10 -39.59 1.90 3.25
C VAL A 10 -38.34 1.26 3.87
N ALA A 11 -38.41 0.88 5.14
CA ALA A 11 -37.29 0.18 5.81
C ALA A 11 -36.96 -1.18 5.13
N VAL A 12 -38.01 -1.95 4.80
CA VAL A 12 -37.84 -3.23 4.06
C VAL A 12 -37.24 -2.97 2.66
N MET A 13 -37.75 -1.94 1.93
CA MET A 13 -37.18 -1.59 0.63
C MET A 13 -35.72 -1.14 0.73
N THR A 14 -35.38 -0.35 1.76
CA THR A 14 -34.00 0.02 2.02
C THR A 14 -33.14 -1.23 2.24
N MET A 15 -33.58 -2.18 3.07
CA MET A 15 -32.86 -3.45 3.27
C MET A 15 -32.72 -4.27 1.98
N LEU A 16 -33.76 -4.33 1.16
CA LEU A 16 -33.70 -5.06 -0.11
C LEU A 16 -32.68 -4.45 -1.08
N ILE A 17 -32.55 -3.11 -1.10
CA ILE A 17 -31.59 -2.41 -1.97
C ILE A 17 -30.14 -2.58 -1.46
N LEU A 18 -29.92 -2.88 -0.19
CA LEU A 18 -28.59 -3.18 0.32
C LEU A 18 -28.02 -4.47 -0.28
N ILE A 19 -28.86 -5.43 -0.72
CA ILE A 19 -28.40 -6.68 -1.35
C ILE A 19 -27.64 -6.39 -2.65
N PRO A 20 -28.24 -5.75 -3.68
CA PRO A 20 -27.50 -5.43 -4.90
C PRO A 20 -26.36 -4.44 -4.65
N LEU A 21 -26.44 -3.55 -3.66
CA LEU A 21 -25.32 -2.70 -3.27
C LEU A 21 -24.13 -3.51 -2.73
N ALA A 22 -24.39 -4.54 -1.91
CA ALA A 22 -23.36 -5.47 -1.45
C ALA A 22 -22.75 -6.28 -2.61
N MET A 23 -23.54 -6.65 -3.64
CA MET A 23 -23.03 -7.30 -4.85
C MET A 23 -22.08 -6.39 -5.62
N VAL A 24 -22.39 -5.08 -5.75
CA VAL A 24 -21.49 -4.10 -6.37
C VAL A 24 -20.18 -4.00 -5.57
N ASN A 25 -20.26 -3.97 -4.25
CA ASN A 25 -19.06 -3.97 -3.39
C ASN A 25 -18.21 -5.23 -3.59
N GLY A 26 -18.85 -6.40 -3.71
CA GLY A 26 -18.18 -7.65 -4.06
C GLY A 26 -17.46 -7.59 -5.42
N LEU A 27 -18.10 -6.97 -6.44
CA LEU A 27 -17.50 -6.77 -7.76
C LEU A 27 -16.26 -5.85 -7.68
N ILE A 28 -16.31 -4.79 -6.90
CA ILE A 28 -15.14 -3.90 -6.68
C ILE A 28 -13.97 -4.70 -6.11
N GLY A 29 -14.21 -5.50 -5.08
CA GLY A 29 -13.18 -6.36 -4.48
C GLY A 29 -12.62 -7.42 -5.45
N GLU A 30 -13.44 -7.93 -6.37
CA GLU A 30 -12.98 -8.81 -7.44
C GLU A 30 -12.07 -8.07 -8.43
N ARG A 31 -12.44 -6.86 -8.84
CA ARG A 31 -11.64 -6.01 -9.73
C ARG A 31 -10.31 -5.62 -9.10
N GLN A 32 -10.28 -5.31 -7.80
CA GLN A 32 -9.04 -5.06 -7.07
C GLN A 32 -8.11 -6.28 -7.10
N ARG A 33 -8.63 -7.49 -6.86
CA ARG A 33 -7.84 -8.73 -6.96
C ARG A 33 -7.27 -8.98 -8.36
N TYR A 34 -8.03 -8.69 -9.42
CA TYR A 34 -7.52 -8.78 -10.79
C TYR A 34 -6.42 -7.75 -11.06
N ARG A 35 -6.54 -6.54 -10.51
CA ARG A 35 -5.47 -5.53 -10.58
C ARG A 35 -4.21 -6.03 -9.88
N ASP A 36 -4.34 -6.54 -8.65
CA ASP A 36 -3.20 -7.05 -7.88
C ASP A 36 -2.51 -8.22 -8.59
N ALA A 37 -3.30 -9.10 -9.21
CA ALA A 37 -2.78 -10.17 -10.06
C ALA A 37 -2.03 -9.62 -11.29
N ALA A 38 -2.54 -8.56 -11.93
CA ALA A 38 -1.88 -7.92 -13.06
C ALA A 38 -0.57 -7.24 -12.63
N VAL A 39 -0.53 -6.61 -11.44
CA VAL A 39 0.68 -6.04 -10.83
C VAL A 39 1.72 -7.14 -10.59
N ALA A 40 1.31 -8.25 -9.96
CA ALA A 40 2.19 -9.39 -9.72
C ALA A 40 2.72 -10.01 -11.03
N ASP A 41 1.88 -10.10 -12.07
CA ASP A 41 2.29 -10.59 -13.38
C ASP A 41 3.34 -9.68 -14.04
N ILE A 42 3.15 -8.35 -13.99
CA ILE A 42 4.14 -7.41 -14.51
C ILE A 42 5.43 -7.50 -13.69
N GLY A 43 5.34 -7.61 -12.35
CA GLY A 43 6.49 -7.84 -11.49
C GLY A 43 7.27 -9.11 -11.84
N ARG A 44 6.59 -10.20 -12.22
CA ARG A 44 7.26 -11.43 -12.66
C ARG A 44 7.97 -11.28 -14.01
N MET A 45 7.44 -10.44 -14.92
CA MET A 45 8.02 -10.24 -16.26
C MET A 45 9.06 -9.12 -16.31
N TYR A 46 8.98 -8.14 -15.44
CA TYR A 46 9.85 -6.97 -15.43
C TYR A 46 10.83 -6.99 -14.27
N ALA A 47 10.39 -6.72 -13.07
CA ALA A 47 11.02 -6.94 -11.77
C ALA A 47 10.02 -6.60 -10.66
N SER A 48 10.17 -7.24 -9.52
CA SER A 48 9.36 -6.98 -8.32
C SER A 48 9.69 -5.63 -7.67
N PRO A 49 8.95 -5.18 -6.63
CA PRO A 49 9.38 -4.09 -5.78
C PRO A 49 10.81 -4.34 -5.27
N GLN A 50 11.65 -3.31 -5.31
CA GLN A 50 13.08 -3.46 -5.03
C GLN A 50 13.45 -2.93 -3.64
N THR A 51 14.23 -3.73 -2.93
CA THR A 51 14.96 -3.30 -1.75
C THR A 51 16.45 -3.54 -1.98
N VAL A 52 17.24 -2.49 -1.82
CA VAL A 52 18.70 -2.55 -1.90
C VAL A 52 19.26 -2.63 -0.48
N PHE A 53 20.13 -3.57 -0.23
CA PHE A 53 20.80 -3.73 1.06
C PHE A 53 22.29 -3.98 0.88
N GLY A 54 23.05 -3.56 1.88
CA GLY A 54 24.51 -3.57 1.80
C GLY A 54 25.09 -2.22 1.32
N PRO A 55 26.42 -2.18 1.05
CA PRO A 55 27.30 -3.35 1.11
C PRO A 55 27.51 -3.88 2.54
N VAL A 56 27.74 -5.19 2.63
CA VAL A 56 28.16 -5.86 3.86
C VAL A 56 29.45 -6.61 3.57
N LEU A 57 30.44 -6.43 4.42
CA LEU A 57 31.70 -7.17 4.31
C LEU A 57 31.66 -8.40 5.21
N THR A 58 31.71 -9.56 4.59
CA THR A 58 31.76 -10.86 5.29
C THR A 58 33.15 -11.45 5.14
N VAL A 59 33.80 -11.77 6.26
CA VAL A 59 35.13 -12.40 6.30
C VAL A 59 34.96 -13.81 6.87
N PRO A 60 34.94 -14.84 6.03
CA PRO A 60 34.82 -16.22 6.50
C PRO A 60 36.14 -16.66 7.17
N TYR A 61 36.03 -17.50 8.18
CA TYR A 61 37.19 -18.14 8.80
C TYR A 61 36.86 -19.54 9.29
N THR A 62 37.88 -20.36 9.47
CA THR A 62 37.73 -21.64 10.14
C THR A 62 38.63 -21.64 11.37
N GLU A 63 38.14 -22.18 12.45
CA GLU A 63 38.93 -22.35 13.68
C GLU A 63 38.74 -23.73 14.30
N SER A 64 39.70 -24.17 15.08
CA SER A 64 39.63 -25.42 15.84
C SER A 64 38.95 -25.14 17.18
N VAL A 65 37.87 -25.82 17.48
CA VAL A 65 37.10 -25.69 18.73
C VAL A 65 37.06 -27.03 19.42
N ASP A 66 37.29 -27.03 20.72
CA ASP A 66 37.18 -28.23 21.58
C ASP A 66 35.70 -28.40 21.96
N LEU A 67 35.05 -29.41 21.41
CA LEU A 67 33.63 -29.76 21.67
C LEU A 67 33.57 -30.98 22.60
N GLN A 68 32.68 -30.91 23.60
CA GLN A 68 32.34 -32.05 24.42
C GLN A 68 31.29 -32.92 23.72
N GLU A 69 31.67 -34.14 23.32
CA GLU A 69 30.74 -35.12 22.74
C GLU A 69 30.56 -36.28 23.73
N THR A 70 29.28 -36.63 23.96
CA THR A 70 28.96 -37.82 24.75
C THR A 70 28.93 -39.03 23.84
N GLY A 71 29.89 -39.91 24.02
CA GLY A 71 29.96 -41.18 23.27
C GLY A 71 28.76 -42.08 23.56
N GLY A 72 28.52 -43.09 22.69
CA GLY A 72 27.47 -44.07 22.88
C GLY A 72 27.60 -44.90 24.16
N ASP A 73 28.74 -44.80 24.84
CA ASP A 73 29.10 -45.37 26.14
C ASP A 73 28.81 -44.43 27.33
N GLY A 74 28.23 -43.27 27.07
CA GLY A 74 27.91 -42.26 28.10
C GLY A 74 29.13 -41.46 28.59
N VAL A 75 30.30 -41.67 28.04
CA VAL A 75 31.53 -40.97 28.42
C VAL A 75 31.67 -39.67 27.63
N VAL A 76 31.80 -38.54 28.33
CA VAL A 76 32.07 -37.24 27.70
C VAL A 76 33.54 -37.17 27.30
N ARG A 77 33.79 -37.00 26.00
CA ARG A 77 35.12 -36.82 25.42
C ARG A 77 35.24 -35.44 24.81
N THR A 78 36.36 -34.78 25.00
CA THR A 78 36.69 -33.55 24.31
C THR A 78 37.26 -33.91 22.92
N VAL A 79 36.54 -33.50 21.87
CA VAL A 79 36.93 -33.72 20.47
C VAL A 79 37.24 -32.38 19.83
N ARG A 80 38.45 -32.23 19.25
CA ARG A 80 38.80 -31.04 18.50
C ARG A 80 38.24 -31.09 17.10
N LYS A 81 37.34 -30.16 16.80
CA LYS A 81 36.70 -30.05 15.47
C LYS A 81 36.99 -28.70 14.82
N ARG A 82 37.15 -28.72 13.49
CA ARG A 82 37.19 -27.48 12.71
C ARG A 82 35.77 -26.98 12.49
N GLN A 83 35.54 -25.74 12.89
CA GLN A 83 34.27 -25.05 12.71
C GLN A 83 34.47 -23.87 11.78
N ALA A 84 33.57 -23.76 10.77
CA ALA A 84 33.51 -22.59 9.91
C ALA A 84 32.60 -21.51 10.53
N SER A 85 33.04 -20.26 10.48
CA SER A 85 32.31 -19.09 10.96
C SER A 85 32.65 -17.88 10.09
N ALA A 86 32.00 -16.73 10.33
CA ALA A 86 32.29 -15.52 9.60
C ALA A 86 32.13 -14.28 10.48
N TRP A 87 32.99 -13.32 10.28
CA TRP A 87 32.83 -11.99 10.81
C TRP A 87 32.07 -11.13 9.80
N THR A 88 31.10 -10.36 10.28
CA THR A 88 30.29 -9.45 9.47
C THR A 88 30.58 -8.02 9.89
N PHE A 89 30.99 -7.20 8.93
CA PHE A 89 31.28 -5.78 9.14
C PHE A 89 30.33 -4.93 8.32
N PHE A 90 29.80 -3.90 8.96
CA PHE A 90 28.94 -2.91 8.35
C PHE A 90 29.72 -1.62 8.06
N PRO A 91 29.32 -0.84 7.05
CA PRO A 91 29.99 0.42 6.74
C PRO A 91 29.85 1.43 7.88
N THR A 92 30.87 2.25 8.06
CA THR A 92 30.82 3.40 8.95
C THR A 92 29.92 4.48 8.37
N ARG A 93 29.92 4.63 7.03
CA ARG A 93 29.06 5.53 6.29
C ARG A 93 28.51 4.83 5.07
N LEU A 94 27.21 5.02 4.83
CA LEU A 94 26.49 4.53 3.66
C LEU A 94 25.76 5.70 3.00
N ASP A 95 26.12 6.00 1.74
CA ASP A 95 25.47 7.02 0.91
C ASP A 95 24.85 6.33 -0.31
N ALA A 96 23.53 6.42 -0.45
CA ALA A 96 22.82 5.95 -1.64
C ALA A 96 22.12 7.14 -2.30
N SER A 97 22.41 7.41 -3.56
CA SER A 97 21.82 8.53 -4.27
C SER A 97 21.50 8.18 -5.72
N GLY A 98 20.41 8.74 -6.24
CA GLY A 98 20.04 8.52 -7.62
C GLY A 98 18.67 9.06 -8.00
N THR A 99 18.34 8.87 -9.27
CA THR A 99 17.08 9.29 -9.85
C THR A 99 16.21 8.10 -10.22
N VAL A 100 14.92 8.22 -9.96
CA VAL A 100 13.90 7.23 -10.28
C VAL A 100 13.12 7.71 -11.49
N ALA A 101 13.40 7.12 -12.66
CA ALA A 101 12.64 7.38 -13.88
C ALA A 101 11.42 6.46 -13.91
N THR A 102 10.23 7.03 -13.92
CA THR A 102 8.97 6.30 -13.90
C THR A 102 8.39 6.11 -15.29
N ALA A 103 7.76 4.96 -15.51
CA ALA A 103 6.98 4.64 -16.70
C ALA A 103 5.73 3.84 -16.31
N THR A 104 4.76 3.73 -17.22
CA THR A 104 3.57 2.93 -16.98
C THR A 104 3.53 1.76 -17.96
N ARG A 105 3.35 0.55 -17.45
CA ARG A 105 3.07 -0.66 -18.24
C ARG A 105 1.58 -0.98 -18.15
N ARG A 106 1.04 -1.56 -19.20
CA ARG A 106 -0.35 -1.98 -19.28
C ARG A 106 -0.46 -3.50 -19.37
N ARG A 107 -1.39 -4.08 -18.61
CA ARG A 107 -1.81 -5.47 -18.76
C ARG A 107 -3.34 -5.52 -18.75
N GLY A 108 -3.92 -5.75 -19.90
CA GLY A 108 -5.35 -5.59 -20.10
C GLY A 108 -5.79 -4.14 -19.84
N LEU A 109 -6.73 -3.96 -18.94
CA LEU A 109 -7.25 -2.65 -18.53
C LEU A 109 -6.37 -1.96 -17.45
N TYR A 110 -5.47 -2.73 -16.80
CA TYR A 110 -4.73 -2.25 -15.64
C TYR A 110 -3.44 -1.54 -16.05
N ARG A 111 -3.17 -0.41 -15.39
CA ARG A 111 -1.93 0.36 -15.51
C ARG A 111 -1.11 0.12 -14.26
N VAL A 112 0.14 -0.28 -14.45
CA VAL A 112 1.07 -0.56 -13.35
C VAL A 112 2.26 0.36 -13.49
N PRO A 113 2.58 1.17 -12.47
CA PRO A 113 3.78 1.97 -12.46
C PRO A 113 5.01 1.05 -12.37
N VAL A 114 5.94 1.27 -13.27
CA VAL A 114 7.28 0.66 -13.26
C VAL A 114 8.29 1.78 -13.23
N TYR A 115 9.48 1.47 -12.76
CA TYR A 115 10.56 2.47 -12.71
C TYR A 115 11.92 1.86 -13.05
N GLU A 116 12.86 2.73 -13.36
CA GLU A 116 14.29 2.46 -13.38
C GLU A 116 14.97 3.47 -12.45
N TRP A 117 15.64 2.97 -11.42
CA TRP A 117 16.51 3.76 -10.58
C TRP A 117 17.92 3.71 -11.15
N ALA A 118 18.48 4.87 -11.50
CA ALA A 118 19.86 5.04 -11.89
C ALA A 118 20.59 5.75 -10.76
N GLY A 119 21.51 5.04 -10.11
CA GLY A 119 22.13 5.59 -8.91
C GLY A 119 23.46 4.98 -8.53
N THR A 120 23.99 5.50 -7.45
CA THR A 120 25.28 5.11 -6.85
C THR A 120 25.05 4.77 -5.39
N VAL A 121 25.65 3.66 -4.96
CA VAL A 121 25.77 3.27 -3.55
C VAL A 121 27.24 3.36 -3.18
N LYS A 122 27.58 4.31 -2.30
CA LYS A 122 28.93 4.50 -1.77
C LYS A 122 28.96 4.10 -0.31
N ALA A 123 30.03 3.40 0.10
CA ALA A 123 30.19 2.98 1.48
C ALA A 123 31.64 3.04 1.92
N ASP A 124 31.86 3.58 3.11
CA ASP A 124 33.16 3.67 3.75
C ASP A 124 33.22 2.64 4.87
N PHE A 125 34.28 1.83 4.89
CA PHE A 125 34.53 0.82 5.92
C PHE A 125 35.78 1.15 6.71
N ASP A 126 35.74 0.84 7.99
CA ASP A 126 36.86 0.86 8.91
C ASP A 126 36.83 -0.48 9.67
N VAL A 127 37.73 -1.38 9.32
CA VAL A 127 37.68 -2.81 9.67
C VAL A 127 38.86 -3.21 10.53
N GLN A 128 38.58 -3.74 11.70
CA GLN A 128 39.55 -4.37 12.57
C GLN A 128 39.29 -5.88 12.56
N ILE A 129 40.22 -6.65 11.94
CA ILE A 129 40.16 -8.10 11.99
C ILE A 129 40.59 -8.57 13.38
N PRO A 130 39.86 -9.48 14.03
CA PRO A 130 40.28 -10.04 15.29
C PRO A 130 41.63 -10.78 15.16
N GLY A 131 42.51 -10.57 16.12
CA GLY A 131 43.81 -11.25 16.19
C GLY A 131 43.69 -12.76 16.42
N ASP A 132 44.79 -13.46 16.25
CA ASP A 132 44.83 -14.88 16.53
C ASP A 132 44.61 -15.18 18.01
N VAL A 133 43.88 -16.27 18.27
CA VAL A 133 43.69 -16.82 19.62
C VAL A 133 44.58 -18.07 19.72
N ALA A 134 45.41 -18.12 20.77
CA ALA A 134 46.29 -19.24 21.01
C ALA A 134 45.49 -20.57 21.03
N GLY A 135 45.92 -21.53 20.23
CA GLY A 135 45.28 -22.84 20.14
C GLY A 135 44.07 -22.96 19.22
N ALA A 136 43.60 -21.88 18.62
CA ALA A 136 42.43 -21.92 17.71
C ALA A 136 42.77 -22.31 16.27
N ASP A 137 44.08 -22.31 15.87
CA ASP A 137 44.54 -22.59 14.50
C ASP A 137 43.66 -21.92 13.43
N ARG A 138 43.40 -20.61 13.61
CA ARG A 138 42.44 -19.86 12.77
C ARG A 138 43.01 -19.65 11.39
N VAL A 139 42.19 -19.96 10.37
CA VAL A 139 42.49 -19.70 8.96
C VAL A 139 41.44 -18.77 8.39
N ILE A 140 41.87 -17.58 7.98
CA ILE A 140 40.99 -16.58 7.36
C ILE A 140 40.81 -16.93 5.89
N GLY A 141 39.57 -16.99 5.44
CA GLY A 141 39.20 -17.18 4.04
C GLY A 141 39.10 -15.87 3.27
N THR A 142 38.71 -15.96 2.01
CA THR A 142 38.57 -14.81 1.13
C THR A 142 37.40 -13.95 1.57
N PRO A 143 37.59 -12.66 1.94
CA PRO A 143 36.52 -11.74 2.28
C PRO A 143 35.62 -11.44 1.08
N VAL A 144 34.36 -11.23 1.34
CA VAL A 144 33.34 -10.95 0.33
C VAL A 144 32.61 -9.65 0.68
N LEU A 145 32.65 -8.70 -0.25
CA LEU A 145 31.84 -7.46 -0.16
C LEU A 145 30.57 -7.65 -0.95
N GLY A 146 29.44 -7.86 -0.24
CA GLY A 146 28.17 -8.21 -0.83
C GLY A 146 27.18 -7.06 -0.90
N TYR A 147 26.47 -6.96 -2.02
CA TYR A 147 25.35 -6.06 -2.28
C TYR A 147 24.12 -6.89 -2.61
N GLY A 148 23.05 -6.71 -1.86
CA GLY A 148 21.81 -7.43 -2.11
C GLY A 148 20.76 -6.57 -2.79
N VAL A 149 19.94 -7.21 -3.60
CA VAL A 149 18.73 -6.64 -4.21
C VAL A 149 17.61 -7.68 -4.12
N THR A 150 16.37 -7.22 -4.03
CA THR A 150 15.24 -8.17 -3.91
C THR A 150 15.10 -9.02 -5.17
N ASP A 151 15.29 -8.43 -6.34
CA ASP A 151 15.08 -9.10 -7.62
C ASP A 151 16.17 -8.71 -8.64
N VAL A 152 17.11 -9.63 -8.89
CA VAL A 152 18.22 -9.41 -9.81
C VAL A 152 17.81 -9.21 -11.27
N ARG A 153 16.59 -9.62 -11.65
CA ARG A 153 16.04 -9.39 -13.00
C ARG A 153 15.89 -7.90 -13.32
N GLY A 154 15.79 -7.06 -12.26
CA GLY A 154 15.74 -5.61 -12.40
C GLY A 154 17.09 -4.96 -12.74
N LEU A 155 18.22 -5.69 -12.71
CA LEU A 155 19.51 -5.13 -13.06
C LEU A 155 19.59 -4.88 -14.57
N HIS A 156 19.72 -3.61 -14.97
CA HIS A 156 19.86 -3.20 -16.36
C HIS A 156 21.31 -2.80 -16.66
N GLY A 157 21.89 -3.41 -17.67
CA GLY A 157 23.29 -3.22 -18.01
C GLY A 157 24.26 -3.89 -17.02
N ALA A 158 25.54 -3.61 -17.15
CA ALA A 158 26.55 -4.13 -16.25
C ALA A 158 26.77 -3.16 -15.07
N PRO A 159 26.49 -3.56 -13.81
CA PRO A 159 26.88 -2.78 -12.64
C PRO A 159 28.39 -2.60 -12.59
N LYS A 160 28.86 -1.42 -12.14
CA LYS A 160 30.28 -1.10 -12.00
C LYS A 160 30.63 -0.86 -10.56
N LEU A 161 31.53 -1.69 -10.04
CA LEU A 161 32.07 -1.55 -8.69
C LEU A 161 33.49 -1.01 -8.74
N GLN A 162 33.71 0.05 -7.97
CA GLN A 162 35.05 0.56 -7.67
C GLN A 162 35.35 0.39 -6.19
N ILE A 163 36.54 -0.11 -5.87
CA ILE A 163 37.04 -0.20 -4.51
C ILE A 163 38.38 0.58 -4.49
N ASP A 164 38.45 1.60 -3.63
CA ASP A 164 39.57 2.53 -3.54
C ASP A 164 39.98 3.10 -4.91
N GLY A 165 38.97 3.42 -5.74
CA GLY A 165 39.14 3.99 -7.07
C GLY A 165 39.55 2.97 -8.16
N ARG A 166 39.66 1.69 -7.85
CA ARG A 166 39.94 0.63 -8.83
C ARG A 166 38.70 -0.16 -9.17
N GLU A 167 38.48 -0.41 -10.44
CA GLU A 167 37.36 -1.24 -10.89
C GLU A 167 37.62 -2.71 -10.49
N VAL A 168 36.61 -3.35 -9.90
CA VAL A 168 36.66 -4.72 -9.40
C VAL A 168 35.53 -5.53 -10.04
N ALA A 169 35.81 -6.76 -10.44
CA ALA A 169 34.84 -7.65 -11.03
C ALA A 169 33.77 -8.05 -10.01
N LEU A 170 32.50 -8.02 -10.45
CA LEU A 170 31.34 -8.48 -9.68
C LEU A 170 31.01 -9.92 -10.05
N LEU A 171 30.69 -10.70 -9.04
CA LEU A 171 30.22 -12.08 -9.12
C LEU A 171 28.74 -12.15 -8.72
N GLU A 172 28.02 -13.18 -9.16
CA GLU A 172 26.61 -13.40 -8.85
C GLU A 172 26.40 -13.80 -7.38
N GLY A 173 25.25 -13.38 -6.80
CA GLY A 173 24.89 -13.59 -5.39
C GLY A 173 25.44 -12.50 -4.47
N ALA A 174 24.76 -12.24 -3.37
CA ALA A 174 25.16 -11.20 -2.42
C ALA A 174 26.29 -11.62 -1.46
N GLY A 175 26.87 -12.82 -1.65
CA GLY A 175 27.94 -13.33 -0.80
C GLY A 175 27.45 -14.04 0.46
N THR A 176 26.15 -14.10 0.69
CA THR A 176 25.44 -14.95 1.66
C THR A 176 24.68 -16.04 0.91
N GLN A 177 24.42 -17.19 1.53
CA GLN A 177 23.92 -18.39 0.82
C GLN A 177 22.53 -18.21 0.15
N ASP A 178 21.71 -17.27 0.61
CA ASP A 178 20.32 -17.15 0.18
C ASP A 178 19.92 -15.77 -0.38
N ASP A 179 20.83 -14.79 -0.39
CA ASP A 179 20.48 -13.44 -0.84
C ASP A 179 20.82 -13.22 -2.32
N ALA A 180 19.81 -12.77 -3.08
CA ALA A 180 19.99 -12.32 -4.45
C ALA A 180 20.79 -11.01 -4.50
N GLY A 181 21.70 -10.89 -5.48
CA GLY A 181 22.52 -9.69 -5.61
C GLY A 181 23.84 -9.94 -6.31
N MET A 182 24.86 -9.22 -5.90
CA MET A 182 26.21 -9.30 -6.46
C MET A 182 27.27 -9.10 -5.36
N HIS A 183 28.45 -9.64 -5.57
CA HIS A 183 29.55 -9.49 -4.63
C HIS A 183 30.90 -9.35 -5.33
N ALA A 184 31.89 -8.86 -4.58
CA ALA A 184 33.29 -8.86 -4.97
C ALA A 184 34.15 -9.57 -3.93
N ALA A 185 35.11 -10.36 -4.39
CA ALA A 185 36.13 -10.97 -3.54
C ALA A 185 37.24 -9.96 -3.26
N LEU A 186 37.70 -9.92 -2.01
CA LEU A 186 38.78 -9.04 -1.56
C LEU A 186 40.04 -9.85 -1.19
N PRO A 187 41.22 -9.23 -1.17
CA PRO A 187 42.42 -9.87 -0.67
C PRO A 187 42.25 -10.34 0.77
N VAL A 188 42.83 -11.51 1.09
CA VAL A 188 42.76 -12.09 2.43
C VAL A 188 43.62 -11.25 3.39
N PRO A 189 43.03 -10.67 4.45
CA PRO A 189 43.77 -9.88 5.43
C PRO A 189 44.54 -10.76 6.38
N ALA A 190 45.62 -10.22 6.94
CA ALA A 190 46.33 -10.89 8.03
C ALA A 190 45.52 -10.86 9.33
N PRO A 191 45.67 -11.83 10.23
CA PRO A 191 45.10 -11.76 11.57
C PRO A 191 45.53 -10.47 12.29
N GLY A 192 44.59 -9.80 12.96
CA GLY A 192 44.83 -8.54 13.63
C GLY A 192 45.00 -7.32 12.71
N ALA A 193 44.83 -7.48 11.40
CA ALA A 193 44.95 -6.37 10.46
C ALA A 193 43.83 -5.31 10.67
N HIS A 194 44.22 -4.06 10.54
CA HIS A 194 43.31 -2.91 10.45
C HIS A 194 43.42 -2.33 9.05
N PHE A 195 42.27 -2.12 8.39
CA PHE A 195 42.22 -1.49 7.08
C PHE A 195 40.94 -0.71 6.87
N ALA A 196 41.02 0.33 6.07
CA ALA A 196 39.87 1.07 5.58
C ALA A 196 39.70 0.74 4.10
N LEU A 197 38.45 0.76 3.62
CA LEU A 197 38.15 0.67 2.20
C LEU A 197 36.96 1.55 1.85
N ILE A 198 36.97 2.10 0.65
CA ILE A 198 35.85 2.88 0.09
C ILE A 198 35.34 2.09 -1.10
N SER A 199 34.05 1.74 -1.06
CA SER A 199 33.39 1.07 -2.18
C SER A 199 32.36 2.00 -2.82
N GLN A 200 32.26 1.96 -4.15
CA GLN A 200 31.30 2.71 -4.95
C GLN A 200 30.72 1.81 -6.03
N LEU A 201 29.44 1.49 -5.89
CA LEU A 201 28.67 0.70 -6.85
C LEU A 201 27.76 1.61 -7.65
N GLN A 202 27.91 1.62 -8.97
CA GLN A 202 26.99 2.28 -9.90
C GLN A 202 26.14 1.22 -10.59
N LEU A 203 24.80 1.39 -10.56
CA LEU A 203 23.88 0.45 -11.17
C LEU A 203 22.62 1.13 -11.67
N LYS A 204 21.93 0.43 -12.58
CA LYS A 204 20.55 0.72 -12.96
C LYS A 204 19.68 -0.42 -12.49
N LEU A 205 18.66 -0.11 -11.69
CA LEU A 205 17.79 -1.10 -11.08
C LEU A 205 16.33 -0.79 -11.43
N ALA A 206 15.74 -1.65 -12.22
CA ALA A 206 14.34 -1.60 -12.57
C ALA A 206 13.49 -2.30 -11.50
N GLY A 207 12.26 -1.83 -11.33
CA GLY A 207 11.31 -2.42 -10.41
C GLY A 207 9.88 -1.95 -10.64
N THR A 208 8.97 -2.49 -9.85
CA THR A 208 7.58 -2.11 -9.80
C THR A 208 7.24 -1.50 -8.45
N GLN A 209 6.30 -0.58 -8.41
CA GLN A 209 5.66 0.00 -7.22
C GLN A 209 6.59 0.72 -6.24
N SER A 210 7.67 0.12 -5.75
CA SER A 210 8.50 0.73 -4.70
C SER A 210 9.98 0.47 -4.85
N ILE A 211 10.78 1.43 -4.37
CA ILE A 211 12.22 1.28 -4.16
C ILE A 211 12.57 1.67 -2.73
N ALA A 212 13.34 0.82 -2.07
CA ALA A 212 13.75 1.01 -0.69
C ALA A 212 15.21 0.62 -0.46
N PHE A 213 15.78 1.14 0.61
CA PHE A 213 17.15 0.89 1.04
C PHE A 213 17.16 0.47 2.50
N VAL A 214 17.98 -0.53 2.84
CA VAL A 214 18.22 -0.92 4.23
C VAL A 214 19.38 -0.10 4.80
N PRO A 215 19.18 0.68 5.88
CA PRO A 215 20.21 1.56 6.44
C PRO A 215 21.23 0.79 7.29
N LEU A 216 22.14 0.05 6.66
CA LEU A 216 23.13 -0.79 7.33
C LEU A 216 24.39 -0.04 7.79
N GLY A 217 24.63 1.18 7.34
CA GLY A 217 25.74 2.01 7.80
C GLY A 217 25.58 2.51 9.23
N LYS A 218 26.68 2.78 9.95
CA LYS A 218 26.61 3.51 11.24
C LYS A 218 25.94 4.88 11.04
N GLN A 219 26.25 5.54 9.92
CA GLN A 219 25.57 6.72 9.40
C GLN A 219 25.08 6.42 7.99
N ASN A 220 23.82 6.73 7.72
CA ASN A 220 23.17 6.47 6.44
C ASN A 220 22.64 7.78 5.87
N HIS A 221 22.96 8.06 4.62
CA HIS A 221 22.40 9.15 3.83
C HIS A 221 21.83 8.58 2.54
N ILE A 222 20.50 8.75 2.35
CA ILE A 222 19.79 8.28 1.16
C ILE A 222 19.14 9.47 0.49
N ALA A 223 19.37 9.66 -0.81
CA ALA A 223 18.83 10.76 -1.59
C ALA A 223 18.16 10.23 -2.85
N LEU A 224 16.86 10.44 -2.99
CA LEU A 224 16.05 10.02 -4.13
C LEU A 224 15.36 11.21 -4.78
N GLY A 225 15.39 11.26 -6.11
CA GLY A 225 14.63 12.21 -6.90
C GLY A 225 13.84 11.52 -8.00
N SER A 226 12.65 12.02 -8.32
CA SER A 226 11.81 11.51 -9.38
C SER A 226 10.90 12.60 -9.95
N LYS A 227 10.47 12.44 -11.20
CA LYS A 227 9.39 13.23 -11.81
C LYS A 227 7.99 12.74 -11.41
N TRP A 228 7.88 11.76 -10.52
CA TRP A 228 6.61 11.27 -10.01
C TRP A 228 6.03 12.24 -8.99
N PRO A 229 4.82 12.81 -9.18
CA PRO A 229 4.31 13.89 -8.33
C PRO A 229 3.72 13.42 -6.99
N HIS A 230 3.46 12.13 -6.84
CA HIS A 230 2.75 11.58 -5.68
C HIS A 230 3.55 10.48 -4.97
N PRO A 231 4.68 10.83 -4.30
CA PRO A 231 5.44 9.85 -3.54
C PRO A 231 4.72 9.50 -2.24
N SER A 232 4.70 8.22 -1.87
CA SER A 232 4.39 7.76 -0.51
C SER A 232 5.67 7.24 0.13
N PHE A 233 6.15 7.88 1.19
CA PHE A 233 7.38 7.47 1.84
C PHE A 233 7.13 6.30 2.78
N GLN A 234 8.02 5.30 2.76
CA GLN A 234 7.95 4.13 3.64
C GLN A 234 9.11 4.06 4.61
N GLY A 235 8.84 3.49 5.79
CA GLY A 235 9.79 3.45 6.91
C GLY A 235 9.84 4.76 7.67
N LEU A 236 11.02 5.25 7.98
CA LEU A 236 11.16 6.56 8.62
C LEU A 236 10.91 7.69 7.61
N SER A 237 10.26 8.75 8.05
CA SER A 237 10.05 9.94 7.22
C SER A 237 11.38 10.54 6.77
N PRO A 238 11.47 11.06 5.53
CA PRO A 238 12.66 11.80 5.10
C PRO A 238 12.92 13.00 6.01
N TRP A 239 14.20 13.28 6.25
CA TRP A 239 14.62 14.46 6.99
C TRP A 239 14.28 15.76 6.22
N GLN A 240 14.42 15.71 4.89
CA GLN A 240 14.03 16.79 4.00
C GLN A 240 13.32 16.21 2.79
N SER A 241 12.18 16.80 2.41
CA SER A 241 11.46 16.44 1.19
C SER A 241 10.83 17.65 0.54
N GLU A 242 10.94 17.72 -0.78
CA GLU A 242 10.25 18.67 -1.62
C GLU A 242 9.34 17.89 -2.56
N ILE A 243 8.04 18.17 -2.51
CA ILE A 243 7.03 17.52 -3.38
C ILE A 243 6.36 18.63 -4.18
N SER A 244 6.27 18.43 -5.49
CA SER A 244 5.62 19.34 -6.42
C SER A 244 4.85 18.57 -7.50
N ASP A 245 4.03 19.27 -8.28
CA ASP A 245 3.31 18.69 -9.41
C ASP A 245 4.24 18.09 -10.49
N THR A 246 5.53 18.46 -10.47
CA THR A 246 6.53 18.01 -11.45
C THR A 246 7.41 16.88 -10.93
N GLY A 247 7.27 16.49 -9.65
CA GLY A 247 8.02 15.40 -9.04
C GLY A 247 8.41 15.66 -7.60
N PHE A 248 9.31 14.82 -7.08
CA PHE A 248 9.81 14.94 -5.72
C PHE A 248 11.33 14.82 -5.64
N ALA A 249 11.89 15.39 -4.56
CA ALA A 249 13.21 15.12 -4.05
C ALA A 249 13.10 14.82 -2.56
N ALA A 250 13.72 13.74 -2.09
CA ALA A 250 13.67 13.31 -0.70
C ALA A 250 15.03 12.86 -0.21
N GLN A 251 15.36 13.20 1.03
CA GLN A 251 16.63 12.85 1.66
C GLN A 251 16.38 12.29 3.07
N TRP A 252 17.05 11.18 3.37
CA TRP A 252 17.07 10.57 4.69
C TRP A 252 18.48 10.66 5.26
N GLN A 253 18.58 11.01 6.52
CA GLN A 253 19.81 10.99 7.28
C GLN A 253 19.55 10.26 8.59
N VAL A 254 20.04 9.02 8.71
CA VAL A 254 19.66 8.13 9.80
C VAL A 254 20.89 7.40 10.36
N ALA A 255 21.03 7.44 11.67
CA ALA A 255 22.06 6.63 12.36
C ALA A 255 21.56 5.20 12.59
N SER A 256 22.45 4.20 12.57
CA SER A 256 22.09 2.78 12.78
C SER A 256 21.36 2.52 14.09
N ILE A 257 21.67 3.28 15.13
CA ILE A 257 21.06 3.14 16.45
C ILE A 257 19.54 3.44 16.43
N ALA A 258 19.06 4.19 15.43
CA ALA A 258 17.65 4.53 15.30
C ALA A 258 16.82 3.46 14.56
N THR A 259 17.47 2.45 13.94
CA THR A 259 16.78 1.52 13.03
C THR A 259 16.88 0.05 13.40
N ASP A 260 17.78 -0.33 14.30
CA ASP A 260 18.09 -1.74 14.59
C ASP A 260 18.48 -2.61 13.36
N ALA A 261 18.69 -2.00 12.20
CA ALA A 261 18.89 -2.70 10.92
C ALA A 261 20.05 -3.71 10.97
N GLN A 262 21.18 -3.31 11.55
CA GLN A 262 22.34 -4.18 11.68
C GLN A 262 22.08 -5.41 12.56
N ARG A 263 21.37 -5.23 13.69
CA ARG A 263 21.00 -6.33 14.59
C ARG A 263 20.05 -7.31 13.91
N GLN A 264 19.05 -6.78 13.20
CA GLN A 264 18.09 -7.61 12.46
C GLN A 264 18.74 -8.32 11.28
N TYR A 265 19.69 -7.69 10.60
CA TYR A 265 20.48 -8.34 9.55
C TYR A 265 21.29 -9.52 10.11
N LEU A 266 22.00 -9.33 11.22
CA LEU A 266 22.74 -10.42 11.87
C LEU A 266 21.84 -11.56 12.34
N ALA A 267 20.62 -11.26 12.78
CA ALA A 267 19.64 -12.27 13.20
C ALA A 267 19.10 -13.14 12.04
N ARG A 268 19.21 -12.65 10.79
CA ARG A 268 18.86 -13.42 9.57
C ARG A 268 19.96 -14.41 9.17
N LEU A 269 21.21 -14.13 9.54
CA LEU A 269 22.30 -15.01 9.16
C LEU A 269 22.14 -16.38 9.85
N PRO A 270 22.49 -17.50 9.16
CA PRO A 270 22.48 -18.83 9.72
C PRO A 270 23.34 -18.86 10.99
N GLN A 271 22.76 -19.13 12.14
CA GLN A 271 23.52 -19.32 13.37
C GLN A 271 23.97 -20.78 13.43
N ASN A 272 25.28 -21.01 13.47
CA ASN A 272 25.83 -22.30 13.77
C ASN A 272 25.60 -22.63 15.26
N THR A 273 24.35 -22.96 15.63
CA THR A 273 24.09 -23.47 16.98
C THR A 273 24.47 -24.92 17.05
N THR A 274 25.51 -25.20 17.81
CA THR A 274 26.03 -26.55 18.19
C THR A 274 25.06 -27.35 19.06
N THR A 275 23.90 -26.83 19.42
CA THR A 275 22.87 -27.55 20.18
C THR A 275 21.83 -28.07 19.20
N GLY A 276 21.66 -29.38 19.13
CA GLY A 276 20.84 -30.21 18.25
C GLY A 276 19.36 -29.95 18.13
N SER A 277 18.99 -28.72 17.92
CA SER A 277 17.67 -28.31 17.43
C SER A 277 17.79 -28.20 15.90
N GLY A 278 16.96 -28.95 15.18
CA GLY A 278 16.97 -29.07 13.72
C GLY A 278 17.04 -27.70 12.99
N PRO A 279 17.09 -27.71 11.65
CA PRO A 279 17.33 -26.51 10.86
C PRO A 279 16.40 -25.39 11.34
N SER A 280 17.03 -24.40 11.99
CA SER A 280 16.30 -23.20 12.41
C SER A 280 15.76 -22.55 11.16
N ALA A 281 14.45 -22.64 10.95
CA ALA A 281 13.77 -21.92 9.88
C ALA A 281 14.29 -20.47 9.95
N ALA A 282 14.85 -19.97 8.86
CA ALA A 282 15.29 -18.59 8.75
C ALA A 282 14.13 -17.73 9.24
N ARG A 283 14.33 -17.02 10.35
CA ARG A 283 13.27 -16.16 10.88
C ARG A 283 12.99 -15.14 9.82
N ASP A 284 11.73 -15.04 9.44
CA ASP A 284 11.23 -14.02 8.51
C ASP A 284 11.33 -12.65 9.21
N VAL A 285 12.57 -12.17 9.36
CA VAL A 285 12.87 -10.89 9.99
C VAL A 285 12.82 -9.84 8.91
N THR A 286 11.75 -9.06 8.91
CA THR A 286 11.60 -7.93 8.00
C THR A 286 12.59 -6.84 8.38
N LEU A 287 13.56 -6.55 7.50
CA LEU A 287 14.53 -5.49 7.72
C LEU A 287 13.85 -4.10 7.64
N PRO A 288 14.23 -3.15 8.50
CA PRO A 288 13.75 -1.78 8.38
C PRO A 288 14.28 -1.17 7.09
N THR A 289 13.40 -0.52 6.36
CA THR A 289 13.69 0.09 5.06
C THR A 289 13.35 1.56 5.05
N LEU A 290 14.04 2.32 4.21
CA LEU A 290 13.78 3.72 3.89
C LEU A 290 13.58 3.82 2.39
N GLY A 291 12.51 4.44 1.95
CA GLY A 291 12.28 4.50 0.51
C GLY A 291 10.96 5.16 0.12
N VAL A 292 10.55 4.92 -1.12
CA VAL A 292 9.37 5.51 -1.71
C VAL A 292 8.54 4.44 -2.41
N VAL A 293 7.23 4.54 -2.21
CA VAL A 293 6.21 3.85 -2.99
C VAL A 293 5.72 4.83 -4.04
N LEU A 294 5.72 4.38 -5.29
CA LEU A 294 5.21 5.10 -6.46
C LEU A 294 3.77 4.65 -6.68
N ASP A 295 2.90 5.05 -5.75
CA ASP A 295 1.48 4.71 -5.85
C ASP A 295 0.71 5.78 -6.60
N ASP A 296 -0.41 5.38 -7.20
CA ASP A 296 -1.35 6.35 -7.76
C ASP A 296 -2.38 6.68 -6.66
N PRO A 297 -2.31 7.88 -6.04
CA PRO A 297 -3.16 8.23 -4.91
C PRO A 297 -4.64 8.22 -5.28
N ILE A 298 -4.98 8.35 -6.56
CA ILE A 298 -6.34 8.34 -7.07
C ILE A 298 -6.63 6.99 -7.73
N ASP A 299 -6.51 5.91 -6.96
CA ASP A 299 -6.99 4.61 -7.45
C ASP A 299 -8.52 4.62 -7.55
N ALA A 300 -9.02 4.51 -8.77
CA ALA A 300 -10.45 4.52 -9.06
C ALA A 300 -11.23 3.45 -8.28
N TYR A 301 -10.62 2.32 -7.98
CA TYR A 301 -11.25 1.25 -7.20
C TYR A 301 -11.35 1.60 -5.72
N THR A 302 -10.34 2.25 -5.16
CA THR A 302 -10.37 2.75 -3.78
C THR A 302 -11.44 3.81 -3.61
N LEU A 303 -11.57 4.74 -4.56
CA LEU A 303 -12.63 5.75 -4.55
C LEU A 303 -14.02 5.12 -4.75
N ALA A 304 -14.15 4.12 -5.62
CA ALA A 304 -15.40 3.39 -5.84
C ALA A 304 -15.80 2.56 -4.60
N ASP A 305 -14.85 1.92 -3.91
CA ASP A 305 -15.09 1.22 -2.65
C ASP A 305 -15.58 2.19 -1.55
N ARG A 306 -14.90 3.33 -1.39
CA ARG A 306 -15.36 4.40 -0.49
C ARG A 306 -16.77 4.88 -0.87
N ALA A 307 -17.04 5.12 -2.16
CA ALA A 307 -18.36 5.52 -2.63
C ALA A 307 -19.44 4.50 -2.25
N THR A 308 -19.18 3.21 -2.41
CA THR A 308 -20.12 2.14 -2.09
C THR A 308 -20.35 2.01 -0.58
N LYS A 309 -19.33 2.23 0.25
CA LYS A 309 -19.47 2.29 1.72
C LYS A 309 -20.40 3.43 2.16
N TYR A 310 -20.28 4.60 1.55
CA TYR A 310 -21.23 5.69 1.76
C TYR A 310 -22.58 5.46 1.06
N GLY A 311 -22.65 4.49 0.17
CA GLY A 311 -23.86 4.15 -0.60
C GLY A 311 -25.06 3.78 0.27
N VAL A 312 -24.82 3.08 1.39
CA VAL A 312 -25.86 2.74 2.37
C VAL A 312 -26.54 4.02 2.91
N LEU A 313 -25.73 4.97 3.33
CA LEU A 313 -26.17 6.26 3.83
C LEU A 313 -26.91 7.04 2.73
N PHE A 314 -26.36 7.04 1.52
CA PHE A 314 -26.90 7.73 0.37
C PHE A 314 -28.31 7.20 -0.01
N VAL A 315 -28.50 5.88 -0.04
CA VAL A 315 -29.79 5.23 -0.29
C VAL A 315 -30.79 5.59 0.82
N ALA A 316 -30.36 5.49 2.09
CA ALA A 316 -31.22 5.80 3.24
C ALA A 316 -31.69 7.26 3.20
N ILE A 317 -30.80 8.22 2.97
CA ILE A 317 -31.14 9.65 2.88
C ILE A 317 -32.08 9.92 1.71
N THR A 318 -31.81 9.31 0.54
CA THR A 318 -32.68 9.47 -0.63
C THR A 318 -34.11 8.95 -0.36
N PHE A 319 -34.23 7.81 0.31
CA PHE A 319 -35.51 7.24 0.68
C PHE A 319 -36.25 8.07 1.74
N VAL A 320 -35.51 8.60 2.74
CA VAL A 320 -36.09 9.56 3.71
C VAL A 320 -36.58 10.81 3.00
N GLY A 321 -35.78 11.38 2.10
CA GLY A 321 -36.20 12.54 1.29
C GLY A 321 -37.42 12.25 0.43
N PHE A 322 -37.48 11.08 -0.19
CA PHE A 322 -38.61 10.64 -1.01
C PHE A 322 -39.86 10.42 -0.16
N PHE A 323 -39.74 9.78 1.00
CA PHE A 323 -40.82 9.62 1.98
C PHE A 323 -41.33 10.97 2.51
N MET A 324 -40.41 11.89 2.85
CA MET A 324 -40.81 13.23 3.29
C MET A 324 -41.60 13.99 2.22
N PHE A 325 -41.15 13.86 0.95
CA PHE A 325 -41.87 14.48 -0.15
C PHE A 325 -43.28 13.88 -0.33
N GLU A 326 -43.41 12.56 -0.20
CA GLU A 326 -44.71 11.86 -0.21
C GLU A 326 -45.65 12.36 0.90
N VAL A 327 -45.14 12.47 2.14
CA VAL A 327 -45.91 12.87 3.31
C VAL A 327 -46.36 14.34 3.21
N ILE A 328 -45.44 15.24 2.84
CA ILE A 328 -45.73 16.70 2.76
C ILE A 328 -46.73 17.00 1.64
N ARG A 329 -46.66 16.29 0.52
CA ARG A 329 -47.49 16.51 -0.65
C ARG A 329 -48.70 15.60 -0.73
N GLN A 330 -48.87 14.67 0.21
CA GLN A 330 -49.97 13.68 0.29
C GLN A 330 -50.15 12.89 -1.02
N LEU A 331 -49.09 12.51 -1.69
CA LEU A 331 -49.11 11.79 -2.95
C LEU A 331 -49.17 10.28 -2.70
N PRO A 332 -50.04 9.52 -3.39
CA PRO A 332 -50.03 8.06 -3.24
C PRO A 332 -48.89 7.45 -4.07
N ILE A 333 -47.71 7.30 -3.47
CA ILE A 333 -46.55 6.69 -4.11
C ILE A 333 -46.61 5.17 -3.88
N HIS A 334 -46.46 4.38 -4.97
CA HIS A 334 -46.49 2.93 -4.89
C HIS A 334 -45.12 2.38 -4.47
N PRO A 335 -45.04 1.30 -3.66
CA PRO A 335 -43.78 0.72 -3.21
C PRO A 335 -42.79 0.36 -4.32
N ILE A 336 -43.27 -0.09 -5.48
CA ILE A 336 -42.45 -0.38 -6.66
C ILE A 336 -41.64 0.84 -7.09
N GLN A 337 -42.16 2.06 -6.91
CA GLN A 337 -41.47 3.29 -7.29
C GLN A 337 -40.28 3.57 -6.39
N TYR A 338 -40.34 3.22 -5.09
CA TYR A 338 -39.19 3.21 -4.18
C TYR A 338 -38.14 2.21 -4.65
N GLY A 339 -38.59 0.99 -5.04
CA GLY A 339 -37.69 -0.04 -5.56
C GLY A 339 -36.93 0.40 -6.82
N LEU A 340 -37.65 1.05 -7.79
CA LEU A 340 -37.01 1.53 -9.02
C LEU A 340 -36.04 2.68 -8.78
N VAL A 341 -36.37 3.63 -7.89
CA VAL A 341 -35.42 4.68 -7.48
C VAL A 341 -34.22 4.09 -6.78
N GLY A 342 -34.41 3.15 -5.85
CA GLY A 342 -33.32 2.48 -5.17
C GLY A 342 -32.42 1.70 -6.11
N LEU A 343 -33.01 0.99 -7.09
CA LEU A 343 -32.25 0.27 -8.11
C LEU A 343 -31.42 1.23 -8.99
N ALA A 344 -31.99 2.39 -9.36
CA ALA A 344 -31.24 3.41 -10.10
C ALA A 344 -30.05 3.94 -9.30
N LEU A 345 -30.18 4.09 -7.95
CA LEU A 345 -29.05 4.46 -7.10
C LEU A 345 -27.94 3.39 -7.05
N VAL A 346 -28.30 2.09 -7.06
CA VAL A 346 -27.32 1.00 -7.13
C VAL A 346 -26.63 0.96 -8.48
N ILE A 347 -27.39 1.16 -9.56
CA ILE A 347 -26.84 1.21 -10.93
C ILE A 347 -25.84 2.36 -11.08
N PHE A 348 -26.03 3.47 -10.37
CA PHE A 348 -25.00 4.54 -10.32
C PHE A 348 -23.64 4.00 -9.89
N PHE A 349 -23.56 3.23 -8.79
CA PHE A 349 -22.28 2.68 -8.31
C PHE A 349 -21.69 1.69 -9.31
N LEU A 350 -22.53 0.88 -9.96
CA LEU A 350 -22.08 -0.04 -11.00
C LEU A 350 -21.52 0.71 -12.23
N LEU A 351 -22.23 1.76 -12.68
CA LEU A 351 -21.76 2.63 -13.78
C LEU A 351 -20.48 3.37 -13.40
N LEU A 352 -20.37 3.85 -12.16
CA LEU A 352 -19.19 4.53 -11.67
C LEU A 352 -17.96 3.63 -11.78
N VAL A 353 -18.05 2.39 -11.30
CA VAL A 353 -16.96 1.40 -11.40
C VAL A 353 -16.63 1.11 -12.86
N SER A 354 -17.62 0.78 -13.67
CA SER A 354 -17.42 0.42 -15.08
C SER A 354 -16.81 1.56 -15.91
N LEU A 355 -17.29 2.79 -15.73
CA LEU A 355 -16.78 3.95 -16.45
C LEU A 355 -15.38 4.36 -15.98
N SER A 356 -15.09 4.24 -14.67
CA SER A 356 -13.79 4.62 -14.10
C SER A 356 -12.63 3.73 -14.59
N GLU A 357 -12.92 2.56 -15.17
CA GLU A 357 -11.92 1.74 -15.85
C GLU A 357 -11.44 2.34 -17.20
N HIS A 358 -12.27 3.20 -17.82
CA HIS A 358 -12.03 3.72 -19.16
C HIS A 358 -11.68 5.22 -19.19
N VAL A 359 -12.27 6.00 -18.25
CA VAL A 359 -12.09 7.45 -18.19
C VAL A 359 -11.66 7.86 -16.76
N PRO A 360 -11.07 9.07 -16.59
CA PRO A 360 -10.71 9.56 -15.27
C PRO A 360 -11.91 9.58 -14.31
N PHE A 361 -11.68 9.25 -13.05
CA PHE A 361 -12.74 9.12 -12.03
C PHE A 361 -13.69 10.33 -11.96
N PRO A 362 -13.26 11.61 -12.02
CA PRO A 362 -14.15 12.75 -12.02
C PRO A 362 -15.15 12.73 -13.17
N VAL A 363 -14.70 12.34 -14.37
CA VAL A 363 -15.54 12.25 -15.58
C VAL A 363 -16.52 11.08 -15.46
N ALA A 364 -16.04 9.92 -14.99
CA ALA A 364 -16.88 8.75 -14.71
C ALA A 364 -17.99 9.09 -13.71
N TYR A 365 -17.62 9.78 -12.63
CA TYR A 365 -18.57 10.22 -11.60
C TYR A 365 -19.62 11.19 -12.14
N ALA A 366 -19.19 12.22 -12.88
CA ALA A 366 -20.10 13.19 -13.48
C ALA A 366 -21.08 12.55 -14.48
N ALA A 367 -20.60 11.62 -15.31
CA ALA A 367 -21.43 10.89 -16.27
C ALA A 367 -22.45 9.97 -15.58
N ALA A 368 -21.99 9.17 -14.60
CA ALA A 368 -22.84 8.24 -13.86
C ALA A 368 -23.91 8.99 -13.02
N SER A 369 -23.51 10.05 -12.29
CA SER A 369 -24.44 10.85 -11.48
C SER A 369 -25.41 11.63 -12.36
N GLY A 370 -24.96 12.24 -13.45
CA GLY A 370 -25.82 12.97 -14.40
C GLY A 370 -26.86 12.05 -15.04
N GLY A 371 -26.44 10.85 -15.46
CA GLY A 371 -27.35 9.82 -15.99
C GLY A 371 -28.40 9.38 -14.96
N CYS A 372 -27.98 9.12 -13.72
CA CYS A 372 -28.87 8.71 -12.64
C CYS A 372 -29.86 9.82 -12.23
N ILE A 373 -29.38 11.06 -12.06
CA ILE A 373 -30.20 12.22 -11.74
C ILE A 373 -31.23 12.47 -12.86
N GLY A 374 -30.78 12.42 -14.12
CA GLY A 374 -31.66 12.60 -15.28
C GLY A 374 -32.75 11.53 -15.34
N LEU A 375 -32.41 10.26 -15.16
CA LEU A 375 -33.35 9.14 -15.16
C LEU A 375 -34.38 9.26 -14.03
N ILE A 376 -33.93 9.49 -12.80
CA ILE A 376 -34.83 9.63 -11.62
C ILE A 376 -35.70 10.88 -11.75
N GLY A 377 -35.10 12.01 -12.16
CA GLY A 377 -35.83 13.26 -12.36
C GLY A 377 -36.92 13.15 -13.44
N PHE A 378 -36.60 12.52 -14.59
CA PHE A 378 -37.54 12.22 -15.65
C PHE A 378 -38.69 11.32 -15.16
N TYR A 379 -38.33 10.20 -14.51
CA TYR A 379 -39.29 9.25 -13.95
C TYR A 379 -40.25 9.93 -12.93
N LEU A 380 -39.67 10.68 -11.99
CA LEU A 380 -40.47 11.39 -10.97
C LEU A 380 -41.29 12.51 -11.53
N SER A 381 -40.90 13.15 -12.63
CA SER A 381 -41.74 14.17 -13.28
C SER A 381 -43.08 13.61 -13.75
N ALA A 382 -43.07 12.37 -14.25
CA ALA A 382 -44.28 11.65 -14.65
C ALA A 382 -45.11 11.19 -13.42
N VAL A 383 -44.45 10.59 -12.42
CA VAL A 383 -45.09 10.11 -11.18
C VAL A 383 -45.74 11.24 -10.40
N LEU A 384 -45.05 12.38 -10.27
CA LEU A 384 -45.54 13.55 -9.53
C LEU A 384 -46.45 14.46 -10.37
N ARG A 385 -46.73 14.11 -11.62
CA ARG A 385 -47.49 14.85 -12.60
C ARG A 385 -47.11 16.34 -12.70
N SER A 386 -45.82 16.62 -12.56
CA SER A 386 -45.26 17.96 -12.59
C SER A 386 -43.77 17.95 -12.88
N ALA A 387 -43.37 18.53 -14.01
CA ALA A 387 -41.97 18.67 -14.39
C ALA A 387 -41.14 19.45 -13.34
N LEU A 388 -41.72 20.50 -12.75
CA LEU A 388 -41.09 21.33 -11.74
C LEU A 388 -40.74 20.52 -10.46
N ARG A 389 -41.66 19.64 -10.03
CA ARG A 389 -41.43 18.78 -8.84
C ARG A 389 -40.39 17.73 -9.12
N GLY A 390 -40.40 17.11 -10.32
CA GLY A 390 -39.36 16.18 -10.75
C GLY A 390 -37.98 16.85 -10.82
N ALA A 391 -37.93 18.07 -11.38
CA ALA A 391 -36.69 18.86 -11.44
C ALA A 391 -36.20 19.27 -10.03
N ALA A 392 -37.07 19.66 -9.12
CA ALA A 392 -36.71 20.01 -7.75
C ALA A 392 -36.10 18.79 -7.00
N PHE A 393 -36.72 17.62 -7.16
CA PHE A 393 -36.14 16.38 -6.60
C PHE A 393 -34.79 16.02 -7.24
N GLY A 394 -34.70 16.15 -8.56
CA GLY A 394 -33.43 15.95 -9.28
C GLY A 394 -32.33 16.90 -8.80
N ALA A 395 -32.65 18.17 -8.54
CA ALA A 395 -31.71 19.14 -8.00
C ALA A 395 -31.27 18.79 -6.57
N THR A 396 -32.19 18.32 -5.72
CA THR A 396 -31.86 17.84 -4.37
C THR A 396 -30.94 16.62 -4.43
N LEU A 397 -31.22 15.69 -5.35
CA LEU A 397 -30.37 14.52 -5.58
C LEU A 397 -28.99 14.94 -6.12
N GLY A 398 -28.95 15.93 -7.04
CA GLY A 398 -27.71 16.50 -7.55
C GLY A 398 -26.82 17.11 -6.46
N LEU A 399 -27.44 17.84 -5.50
CA LEU A 399 -26.74 18.37 -4.34
C LEU A 399 -26.15 17.24 -3.47
N LEU A 400 -26.91 16.16 -3.29
CA LEU A 400 -26.45 15.00 -2.52
C LEU A 400 -25.30 14.28 -3.22
N TYR A 401 -25.33 14.12 -4.56
CA TYR A 401 -24.21 13.60 -5.33
C TYR A 401 -22.98 14.50 -5.26
N ALA A 402 -23.17 15.83 -5.32
CA ALA A 402 -22.05 16.77 -5.16
C ALA A 402 -21.40 16.67 -3.77
N ALA A 403 -22.21 16.52 -2.71
CA ALA A 403 -21.71 16.31 -1.35
C ALA A 403 -20.96 14.97 -1.22
N LEU A 404 -21.47 13.90 -1.83
CA LEU A 404 -20.79 12.60 -1.87
C LEU A 404 -19.44 12.71 -2.61
N TYR A 405 -19.39 13.42 -3.73
CA TYR A 405 -18.14 13.65 -4.45
C TYR A 405 -17.11 14.39 -3.61
N GLY A 406 -17.52 15.43 -2.88
CA GLY A 406 -16.65 16.16 -1.95
C GLY A 406 -16.09 15.25 -0.84
N LEU A 407 -16.93 14.34 -0.30
CA LEU A 407 -16.51 13.33 0.68
C LEU A 407 -15.47 12.36 0.12
N LEU A 408 -15.61 11.96 -1.15
CA LEU A 408 -14.73 10.99 -1.78
C LEU A 408 -13.33 11.55 -2.05
N ILE A 409 -13.24 12.83 -2.44
CA ILE A 409 -11.95 13.48 -2.72
C ILE A 409 -11.24 13.89 -1.44
N SER A 410 -11.97 14.18 -0.37
CA SER A 410 -11.38 14.63 0.90
C SER A 410 -10.94 13.42 1.73
N GLU A 411 -9.66 13.05 1.65
CA GLU A 411 -9.11 11.92 2.41
C GLU A 411 -9.04 12.22 3.92
N ASP A 412 -8.46 13.35 4.29
CA ASP A 412 -8.18 13.70 5.68
C ASP A 412 -9.41 14.18 6.45
N ASN A 413 -10.38 14.81 5.76
CA ASN A 413 -11.54 15.44 6.41
C ASN A 413 -12.85 14.68 6.19
N ALA A 414 -12.79 13.44 5.67
CA ALA A 414 -13.99 12.66 5.35
C ALA A 414 -14.92 12.44 6.56
N LEU A 415 -14.36 12.25 7.76
CA LEU A 415 -15.13 12.09 9.00
C LEU A 415 -15.88 13.40 9.36
N VAL A 416 -15.19 14.55 9.29
CA VAL A 416 -15.75 15.86 9.61
C VAL A 416 -16.86 16.22 8.61
N LEU A 417 -16.56 16.07 7.30
CA LEU A 417 -17.53 16.35 6.24
C LEU A 417 -18.74 15.41 6.31
N GLY A 418 -18.52 14.12 6.62
CA GLY A 418 -19.59 13.13 6.78
C GLY A 418 -20.49 13.43 7.96
N SER A 419 -19.94 13.81 9.11
CA SER A 419 -20.70 14.19 10.30
C SER A 419 -21.48 15.50 10.07
N LEU A 420 -20.87 16.47 9.41
CA LEU A 420 -21.52 17.74 9.05
C LEU A 420 -22.68 17.52 8.06
N LEU A 421 -22.49 16.66 7.06
CA LEU A 421 -23.52 16.27 6.12
C LEU A 421 -24.72 15.61 6.83
N LEU A 422 -24.45 14.65 7.73
CA LEU A 422 -25.50 14.01 8.54
C LEU A 422 -26.26 15.02 9.40
N PHE A 423 -25.55 15.92 10.07
CA PHE A 423 -26.14 16.97 10.88
C PHE A 423 -27.02 17.91 10.02
N ALA A 424 -26.53 18.34 8.85
CA ALA A 424 -27.27 19.20 7.93
C ALA A 424 -28.55 18.52 7.43
N ILE A 425 -28.49 17.22 7.10
CA ILE A 425 -29.66 16.45 6.68
C ILE A 425 -30.66 16.29 7.81
N LEU A 426 -30.20 15.95 9.02
CA LEU A 426 -31.07 15.86 10.21
C LEU A 426 -31.77 17.21 10.46
N ALA A 427 -31.02 18.30 10.43
CA ALA A 427 -31.57 19.65 10.57
C ALA A 427 -32.60 19.97 9.49
N ALA A 428 -32.31 19.63 8.22
CA ALA A 428 -33.27 19.82 7.12
C ALA A 428 -34.54 19.02 7.31
N VAL A 429 -34.44 17.75 7.74
CA VAL A 429 -35.60 16.91 8.06
C VAL A 429 -36.39 17.50 9.22
N MET A 430 -35.77 17.93 10.30
CA MET A 430 -36.43 18.56 11.45
C MET A 430 -37.12 19.85 11.05
N ILE A 431 -36.51 20.72 10.25
CA ILE A 431 -37.08 21.95 9.76
C ILE A 431 -38.30 21.68 8.87
N ALA A 432 -38.18 20.71 7.95
CA ALA A 432 -39.28 20.33 7.05
C ALA A 432 -40.46 19.72 7.81
N THR A 433 -40.21 18.97 8.89
CA THR A 433 -41.26 18.29 9.66
C THR A 433 -41.84 19.11 10.81
N ARG A 434 -41.23 20.24 11.18
CA ARG A 434 -41.64 21.05 12.37
C ARG A 434 -43.10 21.48 12.39
N ARG A 435 -43.75 21.57 11.22
CA ARG A 435 -45.18 21.98 11.06
C ARG A 435 -46.13 20.81 10.77
N LEU A 436 -45.60 19.57 10.75
CA LEU A 436 -46.38 18.35 10.50
C LEU A 436 -47.03 17.86 11.79
N ASP A 437 -48.37 17.79 11.78
CA ASP A 437 -49.13 17.18 12.87
C ASP A 437 -49.18 15.65 12.70
N TRP A 438 -48.21 14.98 13.34
CA TRP A 438 -48.09 13.53 13.27
C TRP A 438 -49.30 12.78 13.82
N TYR A 439 -50.04 13.37 14.77
CA TYR A 439 -51.25 12.77 15.33
C TYR A 439 -52.42 12.80 14.37
N ARG A 440 -52.63 13.89 13.64
CA ARG A 440 -53.67 13.98 12.61
C ARG A 440 -53.43 13.04 11.43
N LEU A 441 -52.18 12.86 11.05
CA LEU A 441 -51.79 11.91 9.97
C LEU A 441 -52.05 10.45 10.40
N GLY A 442 -52.03 10.14 11.71
CA GLY A 442 -52.36 8.82 12.25
C GLY A 442 -53.87 8.56 12.42
N SER A 443 -54.68 9.59 12.68
CA SER A 443 -56.11 9.46 13.04
C SER A 443 -57.08 9.46 11.86
N GLN A 444 -56.74 10.05 10.72
CA GLN A 444 -57.60 10.06 9.51
C GLN A 444 -57.97 8.68 8.94
N VAL A 445 -57.39 7.60 9.44
CA VAL A 445 -57.63 6.22 9.02
C VAL A 445 -58.70 5.53 9.91
N ALA A 446 -59.05 6.11 11.06
CA ALA A 446 -60.03 5.49 11.97
C ALA A 446 -61.49 5.80 11.56
N SER A 447 -61.73 6.90 10.83
CA SER A 447 -63.11 7.37 10.54
C SER A 447 -63.77 6.78 9.28
N THR A 448 -63.06 5.98 8.46
CA THR A 448 -63.63 5.36 7.24
C THR A 448 -64.05 3.88 7.45
N ARG A 449 -64.16 3.41 8.70
CA ARG A 449 -64.64 2.05 9.02
C ARG A 449 -66.01 1.99 9.65
N THR A 450 -66.74 3.12 9.72
CA THR A 450 -68.12 3.19 10.24
C THR A 450 -68.99 4.00 9.28
N ALA A 451 -69.11 3.52 8.05
CA ALA A 451 -70.21 3.87 7.13
C ALA A 451 -70.44 2.68 6.19
#